data_7a9758489372a6d9846645612a3fe08f
#
_entry.id   7a9758489372a6d9846645612a3fe08f
#
_cell.length_a   1.000
_cell.length_b   1.000
_cell.length_c   1.000
_cell.angle_alpha   90.00
_cell.angle_beta   90.00
_cell.angle_gamma   90.00
#
_symmetry.space_group_name_H-M   'P 1'
#
loop_
_entity.id
_entity.type
_entity.pdbx_description
1 polymer ?
#
loop_
_entity_poly.entity_id
_entity_poly.type
_entity_poly.pdbx_seq_one_letter_code
_entity_poly.pdbx_strand_id
1 'polypeptide(L)'
;MGHRWSRLLVFLLAAVILSAAGIGQVKEAGRFGRLQEDTVKTGAFRRQTLDDGMQDMIRDMEDPGELLGIYWLETGFGEQPFSGNCTEQAFESMGRSWKRRPYWNVYAEACRVIWDDLVYFPIPVSKDGDAEEISFVDSWMYERNYGGTRGHEGTDIMAGENVRGYYPVVSMTDGYVTHKGWLEQGGYRLGITAPGGAYFYYAHLDSYAEIEEGDPVKAGDLLGFMGDTGYSKKEGTMGMFPVHLHVGIYLIHDGEEISVNPYQPLKYLENRRIECVYGRKN
;
A
#
# COMPACT_ATOMS: atom_id res chain seq x y z
N MET A 1 -4.64 -48.12 -48.15
CA MET A 1 -5.09 -47.75 -46.78
C MET A 1 -4.24 -46.65 -46.14
N GLY A 2 -2.94 -46.53 -46.38
CA GLY A 2 -2.04 -45.57 -45.71
C GLY A 2 -2.36 -44.08 -45.94
N HIS A 3 -2.81 -43.66 -47.15
CA HIS A 3 -3.08 -42.25 -47.46
C HIS A 3 -4.32 -41.63 -46.73
N ARG A 4 -5.26 -42.42 -46.30
CA ARG A 4 -6.43 -41.90 -45.55
C ARG A 4 -6.08 -41.63 -44.09
N TRP A 5 -5.27 -42.47 -43.50
CA TRP A 5 -4.79 -42.31 -42.12
C TRP A 5 -3.82 -41.12 -41.99
N SER A 6 -2.92 -40.90 -42.94
CA SER A 6 -2.04 -39.74 -42.94
C SER A 6 -2.76 -38.41 -43.06
N ARG A 7 -3.85 -38.34 -43.89
CA ARG A 7 -4.68 -37.16 -43.98
C ARG A 7 -5.43 -36.89 -42.68
N LEU A 8 -5.99 -37.94 -42.03
CA LEU A 8 -6.68 -37.80 -40.76
C LEU A 8 -5.73 -37.31 -39.66
N LEU A 9 -4.50 -37.82 -39.59
CA LEU A 9 -3.46 -37.37 -38.67
C LEU A 9 -3.10 -35.90 -38.88
N VAL A 10 -2.94 -35.45 -40.14
CA VAL A 10 -2.68 -34.04 -40.46
C VAL A 10 -3.82 -33.13 -40.00
N PHE A 11 -5.09 -33.55 -40.26
CA PHE A 11 -6.26 -32.78 -39.78
C PHE A 11 -6.35 -32.71 -38.29
N LEU A 12 -6.08 -33.79 -37.55
CA LEU A 12 -6.07 -33.83 -36.11
C LEU A 12 -4.97 -32.93 -35.54
N LEU A 13 -3.75 -32.99 -36.09
CA LEU A 13 -2.66 -32.14 -35.72
C LEU A 13 -2.95 -30.65 -35.94
N ALA A 14 -3.52 -30.30 -37.11
CA ALA A 14 -3.96 -28.96 -37.42
C ALA A 14 -5.04 -28.46 -36.44
N ALA A 15 -6.00 -29.30 -36.10
CA ALA A 15 -7.04 -28.97 -35.12
C ALA A 15 -6.48 -28.74 -33.74
N VAL A 16 -5.50 -29.55 -33.29
CA VAL A 16 -4.81 -29.36 -32.00
C VAL A 16 -4.01 -28.04 -31.98
N ILE A 17 -3.30 -27.73 -33.06
CA ILE A 17 -2.52 -26.47 -33.17
C ILE A 17 -3.47 -25.27 -33.16
N LEU A 18 -4.56 -25.30 -33.90
CA LEU A 18 -5.56 -24.23 -33.92
C LEU A 18 -6.22 -24.04 -32.57
N SER A 19 -6.58 -25.14 -31.90
CA SER A 19 -7.14 -25.10 -30.54
C SER A 19 -6.15 -24.53 -29.53
N ALA A 20 -4.87 -24.95 -29.58
CA ALA A 20 -3.83 -24.41 -28.72
C ALA A 20 -3.58 -22.91 -28.96
N ALA A 21 -3.58 -22.48 -30.23
CA ALA A 21 -3.47 -21.07 -30.60
C ALA A 21 -4.67 -20.25 -30.09
N GLY A 22 -5.89 -20.78 -30.23
CA GLY A 22 -7.11 -20.17 -29.72
C GLY A 22 -7.11 -20.02 -28.21
N ILE A 23 -6.69 -21.05 -27.48
CA ILE A 23 -6.54 -21.00 -26.02
C ILE A 23 -5.47 -19.95 -25.63
N GLY A 24 -4.35 -19.89 -26.34
CA GLY A 24 -3.31 -18.89 -26.13
C GLY A 24 -3.85 -17.46 -26.28
N GLN A 25 -4.61 -17.17 -27.34
CA GLN A 25 -5.21 -15.86 -27.57
C GLN A 25 -6.23 -15.47 -26.49
N VAL A 26 -7.05 -16.41 -26.03
CA VAL A 26 -8.02 -16.16 -24.95
C VAL A 26 -7.30 -15.86 -23.64
N LYS A 27 -6.25 -16.61 -23.31
CA LYS A 27 -5.43 -16.35 -22.11
C LYS A 27 -4.75 -14.97 -22.17
N GLU A 28 -4.19 -14.61 -23.32
CA GLU A 28 -3.54 -13.32 -23.54
C GLU A 28 -4.56 -12.17 -23.46
N ALA A 29 -5.72 -12.32 -24.08
CA ALA A 29 -6.80 -11.34 -23.99
C ALA A 29 -7.29 -11.18 -22.54
N GLY A 30 -7.46 -12.25 -21.78
CA GLY A 30 -7.79 -12.22 -20.35
C GLY A 30 -6.71 -11.55 -19.51
N ARG A 31 -5.42 -11.85 -19.78
CA ARG A 31 -4.29 -11.20 -19.12
C ARG A 31 -4.30 -9.69 -19.33
N PHE A 32 -4.35 -9.23 -20.57
CA PHE A 32 -4.32 -7.80 -20.89
C PHE A 32 -5.62 -7.07 -20.54
N GLY A 33 -6.73 -7.79 -20.41
CA GLY A 33 -7.99 -7.25 -19.92
C GLY A 33 -7.97 -6.78 -18.45
N ARG A 34 -6.92 -7.13 -17.70
CA ARG A 34 -6.72 -6.67 -16.31
C ARG A 34 -6.35 -5.19 -16.21
N LEU A 35 -5.79 -4.61 -17.27
CA LEU A 35 -5.45 -3.20 -17.34
C LEU A 35 -6.52 -2.43 -18.11
N GLN A 36 -7.31 -1.65 -17.40
CA GLN A 36 -8.38 -0.81 -17.90
C GLN A 36 -8.23 0.62 -17.38
N GLU A 37 -9.00 1.55 -17.88
CA GLU A 37 -9.02 2.94 -17.46
C GLU A 37 -9.19 3.10 -15.94
N ASP A 38 -10.16 2.40 -15.37
CA ASP A 38 -10.52 2.45 -13.96
C ASP A 38 -9.81 1.41 -13.08
N THR A 39 -8.73 0.76 -13.57
CA THR A 39 -8.03 -0.29 -12.81
C THR A 39 -7.61 0.19 -11.42
N VAL A 40 -7.12 1.42 -11.30
CA VAL A 40 -6.68 2.03 -10.03
C VAL A 40 -7.83 2.17 -9.03
N LYS A 41 -9.07 2.33 -9.48
CA LYS A 41 -10.26 2.47 -8.62
C LYS A 41 -10.81 1.13 -8.13
N THR A 42 -10.33 0.00 -8.68
CA THR A 42 -10.85 -1.33 -8.33
C THR A 42 -10.46 -1.73 -6.91
N GLY A 43 -11.35 -2.46 -6.22
CA GLY A 43 -11.04 -3.05 -4.92
C GLY A 43 -9.83 -4.00 -4.95
N ALA A 44 -9.57 -4.63 -6.10
CA ALA A 44 -8.42 -5.50 -6.32
C ALA A 44 -7.10 -4.71 -6.27
N PHE A 45 -6.98 -3.61 -7.01
CA PHE A 45 -5.82 -2.72 -6.94
C PHE A 45 -5.66 -2.10 -5.55
N ARG A 46 -6.74 -1.53 -5.00
CA ARG A 46 -6.71 -0.84 -3.69
C ARG A 46 -6.26 -1.74 -2.54
N ARG A 47 -6.44 -3.06 -2.65
CA ARG A 47 -6.01 -4.03 -1.62
C ARG A 47 -4.50 -4.20 -1.54
N GLN A 48 -3.73 -3.87 -2.56
CA GLN A 48 -2.25 -3.95 -2.60
C GLN A 48 -1.71 -5.33 -2.16
N THR A 49 -2.36 -6.43 -2.56
CA THR A 49 -2.01 -7.79 -2.10
C THR A 49 -0.65 -8.23 -2.61
N LEU A 50 0.23 -8.68 -1.71
CA LEU A 50 1.52 -9.30 -2.04
C LEU A 50 1.63 -10.66 -1.37
N ASP A 51 2.34 -11.59 -2.00
CA ASP A 51 2.80 -12.82 -1.35
C ASP A 51 4.18 -12.60 -0.68
N ASP A 52 4.54 -13.54 0.20
CA ASP A 52 5.79 -13.45 0.97
C ASP A 52 7.02 -13.40 0.06
N GLY A 53 7.00 -14.13 -1.08
CA GLY A 53 8.11 -14.14 -2.04
C GLY A 53 8.32 -12.78 -2.69
N MET A 54 7.25 -12.04 -2.98
CA MET A 54 7.35 -10.69 -3.51
C MET A 54 7.77 -9.69 -2.43
N GLN A 55 7.26 -9.83 -1.20
CA GLN A 55 7.72 -9.01 -0.06
C GLN A 55 9.23 -9.17 0.17
N ASP A 56 9.74 -10.41 0.12
CA ASP A 56 11.17 -10.67 0.27
C ASP A 56 11.99 -10.05 -0.89
N MET A 57 11.47 -10.14 -2.11
CA MET A 57 12.14 -9.59 -3.30
C MET A 57 12.30 -8.07 -3.24
N ILE A 58 11.27 -7.35 -2.82
CA ILE A 58 11.29 -5.88 -2.80
C ILE A 58 11.95 -5.28 -1.56
N ARG A 59 12.26 -6.10 -0.54
CA ARG A 59 12.72 -5.65 0.79
C ARG A 59 13.82 -4.59 0.75
N ASP A 60 14.80 -4.75 -0.14
CA ASP A 60 15.96 -3.87 -0.27
C ASP A 60 15.91 -2.98 -1.53
N MET A 61 14.78 -2.98 -2.25
CA MET A 61 14.59 -2.08 -3.40
C MET A 61 14.23 -0.67 -2.93
N GLU A 62 14.66 0.35 -3.69
CA GLU A 62 14.30 1.75 -3.43
C GLU A 62 12.98 2.13 -4.12
N ASP A 63 12.79 1.73 -5.39
CA ASP A 63 11.65 2.13 -6.23
C ASP A 63 10.86 0.90 -6.72
N PRO A 64 10.12 0.18 -5.85
CA PRO A 64 9.45 -1.07 -6.23
C PRO A 64 8.14 -0.89 -7.01
N GLY A 65 7.59 0.34 -7.10
CA GLY A 65 6.22 0.60 -7.55
C GLY A 65 5.93 0.07 -8.95
N GLU A 66 6.81 0.31 -9.95
CA GLU A 66 6.60 -0.18 -11.31
C GLU A 66 6.66 -1.72 -11.39
N LEU A 67 7.59 -2.34 -10.66
CA LEU A 67 7.73 -3.79 -10.59
C LEU A 67 6.48 -4.42 -9.97
N LEU A 68 6.00 -3.86 -8.87
CA LEU A 68 4.76 -4.28 -8.21
C LEU A 68 3.54 -4.12 -9.13
N GLY A 69 3.47 -3.04 -9.89
CA GLY A 69 2.44 -2.86 -10.91
C GLY A 69 2.40 -4.01 -11.92
N ILE A 70 3.57 -4.46 -12.41
CA ILE A 70 3.67 -5.62 -13.30
C ILE A 70 3.24 -6.90 -12.58
N TYR A 71 3.71 -7.11 -11.35
CA TYR A 71 3.35 -8.26 -10.53
C TYR A 71 1.82 -8.40 -10.37
N TRP A 72 1.12 -7.32 -10.00
CA TRP A 72 -0.34 -7.36 -9.84
C TRP A 72 -1.07 -7.66 -11.14
N LEU A 73 -0.64 -7.11 -12.26
CA LEU A 73 -1.22 -7.44 -13.55
C LEU A 73 -0.96 -8.90 -13.96
N GLU A 74 0.20 -9.47 -13.64
CA GLU A 74 0.50 -10.87 -13.93
C GLU A 74 -0.27 -11.85 -13.02
N THR A 75 -0.47 -11.49 -11.76
CA THR A 75 -1.18 -12.32 -10.78
C THR A 75 -2.68 -12.08 -10.72
N GLY A 76 -3.22 -11.09 -11.47
CA GLY A 76 -4.61 -10.66 -11.32
C GLY A 76 -4.85 -10.07 -9.92
N PHE A 77 -3.94 -9.21 -9.48
CA PHE A 77 -3.98 -8.55 -8.16
C PHE A 77 -3.94 -9.52 -6.97
N GLY A 78 -3.15 -10.60 -7.11
CA GLY A 78 -2.98 -11.61 -6.07
C GLY A 78 -4.03 -12.73 -6.09
N GLU A 79 -4.95 -12.76 -7.07
CA GLU A 79 -5.91 -13.87 -7.22
C GLU A 79 -5.26 -15.18 -7.69
N GLN A 80 -4.11 -15.08 -8.34
CA GLN A 80 -3.37 -16.22 -8.85
C GLN A 80 -1.93 -16.17 -8.32
N PRO A 81 -1.34 -17.32 -7.99
CA PRO A 81 0.07 -17.35 -7.61
C PRO A 81 0.94 -16.86 -8.76
N PHE A 82 2.00 -16.14 -8.43
CA PHE A 82 3.00 -15.75 -9.44
C PHE A 82 3.71 -17.00 -9.96
N SER A 83 3.66 -17.22 -11.27
CA SER A 83 4.22 -18.42 -11.92
C SER A 83 5.57 -18.19 -12.60
N GLY A 84 6.11 -16.96 -12.50
CA GLY A 84 7.38 -16.56 -13.08
C GLY A 84 8.58 -16.70 -12.13
N ASN A 85 9.76 -16.41 -12.64
CA ASN A 85 10.93 -16.22 -11.78
C ASN A 85 10.85 -14.83 -11.12
N CYS A 86 10.98 -14.77 -9.80
CA CYS A 86 11.05 -13.53 -9.05
C CYS A 86 12.45 -12.90 -9.20
N THR A 87 12.73 -12.30 -10.36
CA THR A 87 13.94 -11.55 -10.65
C THR A 87 13.60 -10.26 -11.39
N GLU A 88 14.33 -9.19 -11.14
CA GLU A 88 14.16 -7.91 -11.86
C GLU A 88 14.16 -8.08 -13.37
N GLN A 89 15.10 -8.87 -13.91
CA GLN A 89 15.18 -9.13 -15.34
C GLN A 89 13.92 -9.81 -15.91
N ALA A 90 13.28 -10.71 -15.14
CA ALA A 90 12.02 -11.33 -15.54
C ALA A 90 10.90 -10.28 -15.58
N PHE A 91 10.81 -9.40 -14.57
CA PHE A 91 9.82 -8.31 -14.52
C PHE A 91 10.05 -7.27 -15.63
N GLU A 92 11.31 -6.90 -15.93
CA GLU A 92 11.61 -6.06 -17.10
C GLU A 92 11.10 -6.68 -18.42
N SER A 93 11.31 -7.99 -18.58
CA SER A 93 10.84 -8.70 -19.76
C SER A 93 9.31 -8.70 -19.89
N MET A 94 8.60 -8.98 -18.80
CA MET A 94 7.13 -8.91 -18.74
C MET A 94 6.63 -7.48 -18.96
N GLY A 95 7.28 -6.51 -18.34
CA GLY A 95 6.98 -5.08 -18.44
C GLY A 95 6.98 -4.56 -19.88
N ARG A 96 7.87 -5.07 -20.76
CA ARG A 96 7.88 -4.66 -22.17
C ARG A 96 6.55 -4.85 -22.88
N SER A 97 5.75 -5.84 -22.50
CA SER A 97 4.42 -6.07 -23.07
C SER A 97 3.36 -5.13 -22.50
N TRP A 98 3.45 -4.81 -21.20
CA TRP A 98 2.53 -3.92 -20.51
C TRP A 98 2.74 -2.46 -20.87
N LYS A 99 3.99 -2.00 -20.96
CA LYS A 99 4.38 -0.62 -21.34
C LYS A 99 3.81 -0.16 -22.69
N ARG A 100 3.38 -1.08 -23.55
CA ARG A 100 2.76 -0.79 -24.85
C ARG A 100 1.23 -0.71 -24.79
N ARG A 101 0.63 -0.96 -23.63
CA ARG A 101 -0.84 -1.01 -23.49
C ARG A 101 -1.40 0.37 -23.16
N PRO A 102 -2.64 0.66 -23.62
CA PRO A 102 -3.38 1.81 -23.10
C PRO A 102 -3.42 1.77 -21.57
N TYR A 103 -3.51 2.94 -20.95
CA TYR A 103 -3.60 3.15 -19.49
C TYR A 103 -2.36 2.72 -18.68
N TRP A 104 -1.32 2.13 -19.28
CA TRP A 104 -0.12 1.71 -18.57
C TRP A 104 0.54 2.86 -17.79
N ASN A 105 0.74 4.02 -18.44
CA ASN A 105 1.46 5.12 -17.80
C ASN A 105 0.74 5.62 -16.54
N VAL A 106 -0.59 5.77 -16.62
CA VAL A 106 -1.42 6.21 -15.49
C VAL A 106 -1.42 5.16 -14.37
N TYR A 107 -1.56 3.89 -14.72
CA TYR A 107 -1.52 2.79 -13.79
C TYR A 107 -0.14 2.65 -13.10
N ALA A 108 0.93 2.67 -13.86
CA ALA A 108 2.29 2.57 -13.33
C ALA A 108 2.64 3.77 -12.45
N GLU A 109 2.16 4.98 -12.81
CA GLU A 109 2.29 6.16 -11.96
C GLU A 109 1.58 5.98 -10.62
N ALA A 110 0.34 5.48 -10.64
CA ALA A 110 -0.39 5.17 -9.41
C ALA A 110 0.35 4.17 -8.52
N CYS A 111 1.04 3.19 -9.11
CA CYS A 111 1.88 2.27 -8.34
C CYS A 111 3.10 2.99 -7.73
N ARG A 112 3.79 3.82 -8.52
CA ARG A 112 4.98 4.56 -8.08
C ARG A 112 4.68 5.52 -6.94
N VAL A 113 3.64 6.33 -7.05
CA VAL A 113 3.31 7.33 -6.01
C VAL A 113 2.96 6.70 -4.67
N ILE A 114 2.50 5.45 -4.64
CA ILE A 114 2.22 4.71 -3.40
C ILE A 114 3.50 4.19 -2.76
N TRP A 115 4.50 3.75 -3.57
CA TRP A 115 5.59 2.90 -3.08
C TRP A 115 6.98 3.54 -3.15
N ASP A 116 7.27 4.38 -4.14
CA ASP A 116 8.65 4.80 -4.42
C ASP A 116 9.14 5.90 -3.46
N ASP A 117 8.23 6.66 -2.82
CA ASP A 117 8.59 7.66 -1.81
C ASP A 117 8.76 7.07 -0.39
N LEU A 118 8.49 5.77 -0.18
CA LEU A 118 8.52 5.12 1.13
C LEU A 118 9.97 4.93 1.62
N VAL A 119 10.30 5.48 2.80
CA VAL A 119 11.66 5.43 3.37
C VAL A 119 11.68 4.73 4.73
N TYR A 120 10.86 5.18 5.69
CA TYR A 120 10.88 4.68 7.07
C TYR A 120 9.52 4.22 7.55
N PHE A 121 9.52 3.21 8.44
CA PHE A 121 8.35 2.82 9.21
C PHE A 121 7.95 3.94 10.18
N PRO A 122 6.65 4.25 10.35
CA PRO A 122 6.22 5.46 11.07
C PRO A 122 6.44 5.41 12.58
N ILE A 123 6.71 4.25 13.17
CA ILE A 123 7.07 4.12 14.59
C ILE A 123 8.54 3.72 14.67
N PRO A 124 9.44 4.59 15.16
CA PRO A 124 10.86 4.29 15.31
C PRO A 124 11.10 3.19 16.35
N VAL A 125 12.34 2.76 16.54
CA VAL A 125 12.76 1.93 17.69
C VAL A 125 13.16 2.83 18.86
N SER A 126 12.90 2.38 20.10
CA SER A 126 13.35 3.09 21.29
C SER A 126 14.87 2.98 21.42
N LYS A 127 15.55 4.12 21.61
CA LYS A 127 16.98 4.16 21.93
C LYS A 127 17.32 3.50 23.27
N ASP A 128 16.39 3.55 24.22
CA ASP A 128 16.58 3.02 25.56
C ASP A 128 16.26 1.51 25.63
N GLY A 129 15.65 0.95 24.58
CA GLY A 129 15.36 -0.48 24.43
C GLY A 129 14.33 -1.03 25.42
N ASP A 130 13.56 -0.16 26.08
CA ASP A 130 12.64 -0.49 27.18
C ASP A 130 11.15 -0.44 26.76
N ALA A 131 10.86 -0.08 25.49
CA ALA A 131 9.51 0.00 24.98
C ALA A 131 8.99 -1.37 24.53
N GLU A 132 7.75 -1.70 24.90
CA GLU A 132 7.06 -2.85 24.32
C GLU A 132 6.85 -2.69 22.82
N GLU A 133 6.96 -3.82 22.09
CA GLU A 133 6.82 -3.83 20.64
C GLU A 133 5.41 -3.45 20.21
N ILE A 134 5.33 -2.71 19.11
CA ILE A 134 4.07 -2.44 18.42
C ILE A 134 3.60 -3.68 17.65
N SER A 135 2.33 -3.70 17.30
CA SER A 135 1.77 -4.76 16.44
C SER A 135 0.79 -4.19 15.43
N PHE A 136 0.69 -4.81 14.25
CA PHE A 136 -0.32 -4.45 13.25
C PHE A 136 -0.70 -5.68 12.42
N VAL A 137 -1.93 -5.68 11.93
CA VAL A 137 -2.49 -6.72 11.08
C VAL A 137 -3.23 -6.10 9.91
N ASP A 138 -3.44 -6.86 8.85
CA ASP A 138 -4.28 -6.41 7.73
C ASP A 138 -5.74 -6.30 8.19
N SER A 139 -6.17 -5.09 8.46
CA SER A 139 -7.54 -4.75 8.84
C SER A 139 -8.27 -3.94 7.75
N TRP A 140 -7.72 -3.94 6.53
CA TRP A 140 -8.28 -3.21 5.39
C TRP A 140 -9.74 -3.60 5.13
N MET A 141 -10.60 -2.57 5.05
CA MET A 141 -12.05 -2.71 4.83
C MET A 141 -12.80 -3.50 5.90
N TYR A 142 -12.21 -3.79 7.06
CA TYR A 142 -12.96 -4.30 8.21
C TYR A 142 -14.03 -3.29 8.62
N GLU A 143 -15.20 -3.80 9.01
CA GLU A 143 -16.32 -2.97 9.38
C GLU A 143 -16.02 -2.08 10.59
N ARG A 144 -16.32 -0.79 10.48
CA ARG A 144 -16.28 0.21 11.53
C ARG A 144 -17.68 0.80 11.71
N ASN A 145 -18.12 0.92 12.97
CA ASN A 145 -19.51 1.28 13.28
C ASN A 145 -19.67 2.71 13.84
N TYR A 146 -18.58 3.44 14.12
CA TYR A 146 -18.67 4.82 14.57
C TYR A 146 -19.08 5.75 13.41
N GLY A 147 -20.15 6.54 13.63
CA GLY A 147 -20.67 7.46 12.62
C GLY A 147 -21.41 6.79 11.45
N GLY A 148 -21.75 5.51 11.55
CA GLY A 148 -22.35 4.66 10.51
C GLY A 148 -21.45 3.51 10.10
N THR A 149 -21.99 2.55 9.35
CA THR A 149 -21.22 1.40 8.86
C THR A 149 -20.33 1.82 7.69
N ARG A 150 -19.03 1.62 7.82
CA ARG A 150 -18.03 1.91 6.77
C ARG A 150 -16.88 0.90 6.80
N GLY A 151 -16.14 0.78 5.71
CA GLY A 151 -14.88 0.04 5.69
C GLY A 151 -13.76 0.81 6.41
N HIS A 152 -12.82 0.08 6.97
CA HIS A 152 -11.58 0.63 7.53
C HIS A 152 -10.59 0.93 6.41
N GLU A 153 -10.47 2.17 6.01
CA GLU A 153 -9.56 2.61 4.94
C GLU A 153 -8.19 3.01 5.50
N GLY A 154 -7.49 2.02 6.08
CA GLY A 154 -6.19 2.19 6.71
C GLY A 154 -5.69 0.94 7.39
N THR A 155 -4.59 1.08 8.13
CA THR A 155 -4.03 0.06 9.00
C THR A 155 -3.75 0.67 10.36
N ASP A 156 -4.20 0.00 11.42
CA ASP A 156 -3.95 0.42 12.80
C ASP A 156 -2.68 -0.24 13.32
N ILE A 157 -1.70 0.57 13.75
CA ILE A 157 -0.49 0.13 14.44
C ILE A 157 -0.75 0.29 15.94
N MET A 158 -0.96 -0.82 16.62
CA MET A 158 -1.29 -0.86 18.05
C MET A 158 -0.05 -0.61 18.90
N ALA A 159 -0.17 0.24 19.91
CA ALA A 159 0.86 0.40 20.92
C ALA A 159 1.01 -0.90 21.76
N GLY A 160 2.26 -1.34 22.02
CA GLY A 160 2.50 -2.43 22.97
C GLY A 160 2.12 -2.01 24.39
N GLU A 161 2.46 -0.79 24.77
CA GLU A 161 2.00 -0.16 26.01
C GLU A 161 0.89 0.85 25.71
N ASN A 162 -0.26 0.71 26.37
CA ASN A 162 -1.42 1.60 26.18
C ASN A 162 -1.21 2.96 26.88
N VAL A 163 -0.13 3.67 26.52
CA VAL A 163 0.27 4.95 27.11
C VAL A 163 0.28 6.05 26.04
N ARG A 164 -0.56 7.07 26.22
CA ARG A 164 -0.63 8.25 25.34
C ARG A 164 0.67 9.04 25.37
N GLY A 165 1.06 9.56 24.20
CA GLY A 165 2.25 10.41 24.11
C GLY A 165 3.57 9.68 24.29
N TYR A 166 3.56 8.34 24.38
CA TYR A 166 4.77 7.55 24.60
C TYR A 166 5.50 7.20 23.30
N TYR A 167 4.81 6.65 22.31
CA TYR A 167 5.39 6.25 21.03
C TYR A 167 5.50 7.45 20.09
N PRO A 168 6.71 7.84 19.65
CA PRO A 168 6.85 8.88 18.64
C PRO A 168 6.33 8.39 17.30
N VAL A 169 5.78 9.30 16.51
CA VAL A 169 5.33 9.09 15.14
C VAL A 169 6.20 9.93 14.21
N VAL A 170 6.81 9.29 13.21
CA VAL A 170 7.69 9.94 12.25
C VAL A 170 7.14 9.84 10.82
N SER A 171 7.58 10.76 9.95
CA SER A 171 7.17 10.73 8.54
C SER A 171 7.72 9.49 7.84
N MET A 172 6.85 8.80 7.09
CA MET A 172 7.23 7.66 6.26
C MET A 172 7.99 8.11 5.00
N THR A 173 7.81 9.37 4.58
CA THR A 173 8.28 9.92 3.31
C THR A 173 8.85 11.32 3.51
N ASP A 174 9.63 11.80 2.56
CA ASP A 174 9.80 13.23 2.32
C ASP A 174 8.48 13.86 1.92
N GLY A 175 8.34 15.18 2.01
CA GLY A 175 7.16 15.87 1.54
C GLY A 175 6.89 17.19 2.24
N TYR A 176 5.64 17.55 2.37
CA TYR A 176 5.19 18.73 3.11
C TYR A 176 3.87 18.43 3.85
N VAL A 177 3.67 19.12 4.96
CA VAL A 177 2.42 19.03 5.74
C VAL A 177 1.28 19.63 4.94
N THR A 178 0.35 18.81 4.47
CA THR A 178 -0.82 19.26 3.71
C THR A 178 -1.97 19.61 4.63
N HIS A 179 -2.13 18.84 5.70
CA HIS A 179 -3.21 19.03 6.65
C HIS A 179 -2.78 18.73 8.07
N LYS A 180 -3.20 19.56 9.03
CA LYS A 180 -3.05 19.38 10.47
C LYS A 180 -4.37 19.73 11.17
N GLY A 181 -4.74 19.08 12.25
CA GLY A 181 -5.88 19.46 13.07
C GLY A 181 -6.84 18.31 13.35
N TRP A 182 -8.00 18.67 13.89
CA TRP A 182 -9.02 17.73 14.37
C TRP A 182 -9.96 17.25 13.27
N LEU A 183 -10.20 15.95 13.24
CA LEU A 183 -11.30 15.32 12.50
C LEU A 183 -12.15 14.47 13.45
N GLU A 184 -13.47 14.45 13.24
CA GLU A 184 -14.41 13.71 14.10
C GLU A 184 -14.01 12.24 14.28
N GLN A 185 -13.61 11.57 13.22
CA GLN A 185 -13.19 10.16 13.26
C GLN A 185 -11.72 10.01 13.66
N GLY A 186 -10.82 10.75 13.05
CA GLY A 186 -9.37 10.59 13.19
C GLY A 186 -8.76 11.30 14.40
N GLY A 187 -9.53 12.13 15.12
CA GLY A 187 -8.98 12.93 16.22
C GLY A 187 -7.93 13.95 15.73
N TYR A 188 -6.88 14.14 16.49
CA TYR A 188 -5.70 14.88 16.02
C TYR A 188 -5.04 14.09 14.89
N ARG A 189 -5.00 14.70 13.71
CA ARG A 189 -4.43 14.07 12.51
C ARG A 189 -3.45 14.99 11.81
N LEU A 190 -2.54 14.38 11.10
CA LEU A 190 -1.57 15.03 10.27
C LEU A 190 -1.48 14.30 8.94
N GLY A 191 -1.34 15.03 7.85
CA GLY A 191 -1.22 14.46 6.52
C GLY A 191 -0.03 15.05 5.78
N ILE A 192 0.77 14.19 5.18
CA ILE A 192 1.95 14.54 4.39
C ILE A 192 1.68 14.21 2.93
N THR A 193 1.87 15.18 2.04
CA THR A 193 1.92 14.90 0.60
C THR A 193 3.37 14.67 0.21
N ALA A 194 3.65 13.45 -0.26
CA ALA A 194 4.96 13.02 -0.72
C ALA A 194 5.33 13.64 -2.08
N PRO A 195 6.60 13.60 -2.51
CA PRO A 195 7.05 14.17 -3.79
C PRO A 195 6.33 13.58 -5.01
N GLY A 196 6.02 12.29 -5.01
CA GLY A 196 5.25 11.63 -6.08
C GLY A 196 3.76 11.99 -6.10
N GLY A 197 3.24 12.61 -5.03
CA GLY A 197 1.87 13.09 -4.94
C GLY A 197 0.92 12.21 -4.10
N ALA A 198 1.36 11.09 -3.55
CA ALA A 198 0.54 10.34 -2.59
C ALA A 198 0.40 11.12 -1.27
N TYR A 199 -0.74 10.98 -0.64
CA TYR A 199 -1.06 11.58 0.65
C TYR A 199 -1.01 10.51 1.74
N PHE A 200 -0.11 10.71 2.72
CA PHE A 200 0.10 9.83 3.86
C PHE A 200 -0.57 10.43 5.09
N TYR A 201 -1.51 9.70 5.66
CA TYR A 201 -2.38 10.13 6.75
C TYR A 201 -2.00 9.43 8.05
N TYR A 202 -1.83 10.24 9.11
CA TYR A 202 -1.46 9.81 10.46
C TYR A 202 -2.52 10.34 11.42
N ALA A 203 -3.27 9.46 12.09
CA ALA A 203 -4.39 9.84 12.94
C ALA A 203 -4.33 9.24 14.33
N HIS A 204 -5.24 9.71 15.19
CA HIS A 204 -5.33 9.40 16.60
C HIS A 204 -4.12 9.87 17.43
N LEU A 205 -3.41 10.91 16.95
CA LEU A 205 -2.27 11.47 17.67
C LEU A 205 -2.69 12.02 19.04
N ASP A 206 -1.80 11.91 20.03
CA ASP A 206 -1.93 12.57 21.33
C ASP A 206 -1.55 14.06 21.21
N SER A 207 -0.45 14.32 20.54
CA SER A 207 0.12 15.66 20.36
C SER A 207 0.91 15.73 19.05
N TYR A 208 1.11 16.95 18.56
CA TYR A 208 1.95 17.23 17.40
C TYR A 208 3.36 17.62 17.80
N ALA A 209 4.33 17.39 16.92
CA ALA A 209 5.61 18.09 16.95
C ALA A 209 5.43 19.58 16.60
N GLU A 210 6.51 20.37 16.67
CA GLU A 210 6.52 21.79 16.27
C GLU A 210 6.56 21.91 14.75
N ILE A 211 5.45 21.56 14.09
CA ILE A 211 5.26 21.62 12.63
C ILE A 211 3.88 22.21 12.30
N GLU A 212 3.80 22.93 11.18
CA GLU A 212 2.55 23.57 10.71
C GLU A 212 2.23 23.17 9.26
N GLU A 213 0.99 23.45 8.83
CA GLU A 213 0.60 23.25 7.43
C GLU A 213 1.48 24.09 6.49
N GLY A 214 1.99 23.43 5.45
CA GLY A 214 2.94 24.01 4.50
C GLY A 214 4.40 23.77 4.82
N ASP A 215 4.74 23.30 6.04
CA ASP A 215 6.12 23.00 6.38
C ASP A 215 6.66 21.81 5.61
N PRO A 216 7.91 21.88 5.11
CA PRO A 216 8.58 20.73 4.53
C PRO A 216 8.97 19.74 5.63
N VAL A 217 8.87 18.45 5.32
CA VAL A 217 9.31 17.35 6.19
C VAL A 217 10.21 16.40 5.42
N LYS A 218 11.13 15.79 6.14
CA LYS A 218 11.95 14.69 5.65
C LYS A 218 11.45 13.38 6.22
N ALA A 219 11.65 12.29 5.49
CA ALA A 219 11.43 10.96 6.03
C ALA A 219 12.20 10.79 7.35
N GLY A 220 11.51 10.33 8.40
CA GLY A 220 12.06 10.20 9.74
C GLY A 220 11.89 11.44 10.64
N ASP A 221 11.45 12.59 10.13
CA ASP A 221 11.14 13.75 10.96
C ASP A 221 9.97 13.44 11.90
N LEU A 222 10.07 13.92 13.14
CA LEU A 222 9.03 13.75 14.15
C LEU A 222 7.77 14.52 13.76
N LEU A 223 6.65 13.81 13.65
CA LEU A 223 5.34 14.38 13.37
C LEU A 223 4.52 14.64 14.65
N GLY A 224 4.72 13.81 15.66
CA GLY A 224 3.97 13.86 16.92
C GLY A 224 4.11 12.58 17.71
N PHE A 225 3.12 12.30 18.56
CA PHE A 225 3.11 11.11 19.41
C PHE A 225 1.78 10.36 19.27
N MET A 226 1.84 9.04 19.38
CA MET A 226 0.71 8.15 19.30
C MET A 226 -0.26 8.38 20.47
N GLY A 227 -1.56 8.38 20.18
CA GLY A 227 -2.61 8.59 21.17
C GLY A 227 -3.85 7.72 20.91
N ASP A 228 -4.98 8.21 21.38
CA ASP A 228 -6.32 7.61 21.26
C ASP A 228 -7.39 8.68 21.10
N THR A 229 -7.05 9.79 20.45
CA THR A 229 -7.96 10.91 20.20
C THR A 229 -8.89 10.62 19.03
N GLY A 230 -10.11 11.14 19.05
CA GLY A 230 -11.08 11.02 17.97
C GLY A 230 -12.43 10.46 18.42
N TYR A 231 -13.19 9.97 17.43
CA TYR A 231 -14.54 9.45 17.57
C TYR A 231 -15.47 10.41 18.32
N SER A 232 -15.34 11.72 18.03
CA SER A 232 -16.13 12.79 18.63
C SER A 232 -16.08 14.07 17.79
N LYS A 233 -17.22 14.80 17.77
CA LYS A 233 -17.25 16.17 17.23
C LYS A 233 -16.54 17.17 18.15
N LYS A 234 -16.35 16.80 19.42
CA LYS A 234 -15.67 17.66 20.38
C LYS A 234 -14.15 17.38 20.29
N GLU A 235 -13.42 18.41 19.90
CA GLU A 235 -11.94 18.38 19.88
C GLU A 235 -11.35 17.99 21.24
N GLY A 236 -10.25 17.24 21.21
CA GLY A 236 -9.56 16.75 22.39
C GLY A 236 -10.24 15.57 23.10
N THR A 237 -11.29 14.98 22.50
CA THR A 237 -11.86 13.74 23.04
C THR A 237 -10.88 12.59 22.86
N MET A 238 -10.64 11.84 23.94
CA MET A 238 -9.71 10.72 24.01
C MET A 238 -10.27 9.59 24.90
N GLY A 239 -9.66 8.40 24.88
CA GLY A 239 -10.02 7.27 25.76
C GLY A 239 -11.17 6.41 25.25
N MET A 240 -11.56 6.54 23.98
CA MET A 240 -12.63 5.74 23.39
C MET A 240 -12.16 4.37 22.89
N PHE A 241 -10.87 4.19 22.73
CA PHE A 241 -10.22 2.98 22.21
C PHE A 241 -8.76 2.91 22.70
N PRO A 242 -8.08 1.75 22.59
CA PRO A 242 -6.66 1.64 22.93
C PRO A 242 -5.78 2.56 22.09
N VAL A 243 -4.64 2.98 22.66
CA VAL A 243 -3.63 3.80 21.97
C VAL A 243 -3.13 3.07 20.72
N HIS A 244 -3.21 3.74 19.56
CA HIS A 244 -2.71 3.24 18.29
C HIS A 244 -2.48 4.39 17.30
N LEU A 245 -1.69 4.14 16.26
CA LEU A 245 -1.58 5.00 15.11
C LEU A 245 -2.41 4.42 13.96
N HIS A 246 -3.39 5.17 13.48
CA HIS A 246 -4.05 4.86 12.22
C HIS A 246 -3.26 5.47 11.07
N VAL A 247 -2.82 4.62 10.12
CA VAL A 247 -2.13 5.02 8.90
C VAL A 247 -3.05 4.84 7.70
N GLY A 248 -3.18 5.88 6.88
CA GLY A 248 -3.87 5.84 5.60
C GLY A 248 -2.92 6.23 4.45
N ILE A 249 -3.14 5.70 3.26
CA ILE A 249 -2.44 6.10 2.03
C ILE A 249 -3.51 6.40 0.97
N TYR A 250 -3.40 7.58 0.36
CA TYR A 250 -4.35 8.05 -0.63
C TYR A 250 -3.61 8.59 -1.84
N LEU A 251 -4.20 8.43 -3.01
CA LEU A 251 -3.75 9.05 -4.26
C LEU A 251 -4.91 9.78 -4.91
N ILE A 252 -4.59 10.74 -5.77
CA ILE A 252 -5.59 11.43 -6.59
C ILE A 252 -5.55 10.84 -7.99
N HIS A 253 -6.69 10.32 -8.44
CA HIS A 253 -6.85 9.77 -9.77
C HIS A 253 -8.12 10.34 -10.42
N ASP A 254 -7.98 11.01 -11.56
CA ASP A 254 -9.06 11.73 -12.24
C ASP A 254 -9.82 12.72 -11.33
N GLY A 255 -9.12 13.35 -10.40
CA GLY A 255 -9.70 14.31 -9.44
C GLY A 255 -10.45 13.65 -8.27
N GLU A 256 -10.47 12.33 -8.17
CA GLU A 256 -11.02 11.57 -7.05
C GLU A 256 -9.92 11.10 -6.11
N GLU A 257 -10.15 11.21 -4.80
CA GLU A 257 -9.29 10.62 -3.79
C GLU A 257 -9.55 9.12 -3.68
N ILE A 258 -8.51 8.33 -3.80
CA ILE A 258 -8.56 6.87 -3.74
C ILE A 258 -7.68 6.38 -2.61
N SER A 259 -8.28 5.76 -1.60
CA SER A 259 -7.56 5.08 -0.53
C SER A 259 -7.03 3.73 -0.99
N VAL A 260 -5.82 3.36 -0.55
CA VAL A 260 -5.23 2.05 -0.76
C VAL A 260 -4.79 1.44 0.56
N ASN A 261 -4.74 0.10 0.62
CA ASN A 261 -4.36 -0.63 1.82
C ASN A 261 -2.90 -0.35 2.23
N PRO A 262 -2.63 0.25 3.41
CA PRO A 262 -1.27 0.53 3.86
C PRO A 262 -0.53 -0.71 4.41
N TYR A 263 -1.20 -1.84 4.61
CA TYR A 263 -0.61 -3.00 5.29
C TYR A 263 0.68 -3.49 4.63
N GLN A 264 0.66 -3.67 3.30
CA GLN A 264 1.85 -4.16 2.58
C GLN A 264 2.97 -3.10 2.51
N PRO A 265 2.70 -1.80 2.25
CA PRO A 265 3.66 -0.72 2.46
C PRO A 265 4.29 -0.70 3.87
N LEU A 266 3.51 -0.89 4.92
CA LEU A 266 4.03 -0.99 6.29
C LEU A 266 4.90 -2.23 6.51
N LYS A 267 4.53 -3.38 5.94
CA LYS A 267 5.38 -4.60 5.97
C LYS A 267 6.71 -4.39 5.25
N TYR A 268 6.71 -3.69 4.12
CA TYR A 268 7.93 -3.33 3.39
C TYR A 268 8.86 -2.44 4.22
N LEU A 269 8.31 -1.54 5.03
CA LEU A 269 9.06 -0.63 5.90
C LEU A 269 9.38 -1.21 7.29
N GLU A 270 8.83 -2.36 7.68
CA GLU A 270 8.86 -2.88 9.06
C GLU A 270 10.27 -2.92 9.66
N ASN A 271 11.29 -3.21 8.86
CA ASN A 271 12.68 -3.25 9.26
C ASN A 271 13.46 -1.93 8.98
N ARG A 272 12.82 -0.95 8.35
CA ARG A 272 13.41 0.36 8.03
C ARG A 272 13.00 1.38 9.10
N ARG A 273 13.49 1.20 10.31
CA ARG A 273 13.14 2.02 11.48
C ARG A 273 14.35 2.81 11.95
N ILE A 274 14.16 4.11 12.18
CA ILE A 274 15.16 4.95 12.86
C ILE A 274 15.08 4.76 14.37
N GLU A 275 16.09 5.22 15.10
CA GLU A 275 16.08 5.25 16.55
C GLU A 275 15.64 6.62 17.08
N CYS A 276 14.70 6.63 18.03
CA CYS A 276 14.23 7.84 18.70
C CYS A 276 14.20 7.66 20.22
N VAL A 277 14.28 8.78 20.92
CA VAL A 277 13.93 8.83 22.35
C VAL A 277 12.42 8.86 22.46
N TYR A 278 11.86 7.94 23.23
CA TYR A 278 10.42 7.87 23.45
C TYR A 278 9.94 8.92 24.46
N GLY A 279 8.64 9.17 24.44
CA GLY A 279 7.98 10.02 25.43
C GLY A 279 8.12 9.47 26.85
N ARG A 280 7.76 10.26 27.85
CA ARG A 280 7.78 9.79 29.25
C ARG A 280 6.52 8.97 29.51
N LYS A 281 6.67 7.84 30.21
CA LYS A 281 5.55 7.12 30.83
C LYS A 281 5.08 7.93 32.03
N ASN A 282 3.93 8.59 31.91
CA ASN A 282 3.30 9.33 33.03
C ASN A 282 2.55 8.39 33.97
#